data_69de2eb4c4ddaf43ba432d8d42b856ce
#
_entry.id   69de2eb4c4ddaf43ba432d8d42b856ce
#
_cell.length_a   1.000
_cell.length_b   1.000
_cell.length_c   1.000
_cell.angle_alpha   90.00
_cell.angle_beta   90.00
_cell.angle_gamma   90.00
#
_symmetry.space_group_name_H-M   'P 1'
#
loop_
_entity.id
_entity.type
_entity.pdbx_description
1 polymer ?
#
loop_
_entity_poly.entity_id
_entity_poly.type
_entity_poly.pdbx_seq_one_letter_code
_entity_poly.pdbx_strand_id
1 'polypeptide(L)'
;MRRMVLKIGIIVVMLVVMSSPAVASETKVLSKKPGPQEAIALLKEGNKRFIDGKSIHPHMDAARLAQAGSEDQGDHAYATVITCSDSRVPVELIFDAGIMDIFVIRVAGNVCDVDERGSIEYGLAHVNTPVLVVLGHTQCGAVTAVTHSLQGKGHELELNIPPLVDNIVPAVNRAVSKHKEIQGDGVIPYAIEENVWQSIEELFMKSPATRELVKSGTVKVAGAIYDVSTGVITWLPSEEVNRILKTVEASPKKAEKPQQH
;
A
#
# COMPACT_ATOMS: atom_id res chain seq x y z
N MET A 1 81.43 -12.85 -40.76
CA MET A 1 80.60 -12.10 -39.84
C MET A 1 79.20 -11.89 -40.47
N ARG A 2 78.21 -12.74 -40.15
CA ARG A 2 76.85 -12.62 -40.67
C ARG A 2 75.98 -11.87 -39.59
N ARG A 3 75.43 -10.72 -39.96
CA ARG A 3 74.53 -9.96 -39.15
C ARG A 3 73.14 -10.59 -39.29
N MET A 4 72.56 -11.06 -38.17
CA MET A 4 71.22 -11.58 -38.07
C MET A 4 70.29 -10.40 -37.76
N VAL A 5 69.35 -10.11 -38.68
CA VAL A 5 68.35 -9.06 -38.51
C VAL A 5 67.11 -9.68 -37.89
N LEU A 6 66.82 -9.34 -36.67
CA LEU A 6 65.59 -9.74 -35.91
C LEU A 6 64.40 -8.90 -36.36
N LYS A 7 63.44 -9.51 -37.03
CA LYS A 7 62.17 -8.84 -37.38
C LYS A 7 61.20 -8.97 -36.18
N ILE A 8 60.97 -7.89 -35.51
CA ILE A 8 59.92 -7.79 -34.45
C ILE A 8 58.61 -7.55 -35.17
N GLY A 9 57.70 -8.55 -35.13
CA GLY A 9 56.31 -8.40 -35.58
C GLY A 9 55.48 -7.80 -34.48
N ILE A 10 54.91 -6.63 -34.73
CA ILE A 10 53.94 -5.97 -33.85
C ILE A 10 52.59 -6.59 -34.11
N ILE A 11 52.05 -7.36 -33.15
CA ILE A 11 50.69 -7.86 -33.17
C ILE A 11 49.81 -6.73 -32.57
N VAL A 12 49.02 -6.07 -33.42
CA VAL A 12 47.98 -5.12 -32.99
C VAL A 12 46.73 -5.93 -32.61
N VAL A 13 46.47 -6.06 -31.31
CA VAL A 13 45.22 -6.62 -30.79
C VAL A 13 44.18 -5.54 -30.87
N MET A 14 43.26 -5.66 -31.81
CA MET A 14 42.11 -4.77 -31.95
C MET A 14 41.04 -5.18 -30.91
N LEU A 15 40.95 -4.43 -29.81
CA LEU A 15 39.90 -4.63 -28.79
C LEU A 15 38.58 -4.10 -29.35
N VAL A 16 37.70 -5.01 -29.81
CA VAL A 16 36.34 -4.65 -30.19
C VAL A 16 35.53 -4.45 -28.88
N VAL A 17 35.36 -3.21 -28.48
CA VAL A 17 34.43 -2.84 -27.40
C VAL A 17 33.02 -2.97 -27.96
N MET A 18 32.34 -4.08 -27.64
CA MET A 18 30.91 -4.23 -27.88
C MET A 18 30.16 -3.32 -26.87
N SER A 19 29.79 -2.14 -27.31
CA SER A 19 28.83 -1.30 -26.57
C SER A 19 27.45 -1.92 -26.71
N SER A 20 26.99 -2.61 -25.67
CA SER A 20 25.58 -2.98 -25.54
C SER A 20 24.77 -1.70 -25.46
N PRO A 21 23.70 -1.54 -26.26
CA PRO A 21 22.78 -0.42 -26.06
C PRO A 21 22.12 -0.58 -24.68
N ALA A 22 22.40 0.35 -23.78
CA ALA A 22 21.60 0.50 -22.57
C ALA A 22 20.16 0.83 -23.04
N VAL A 23 19.25 -0.12 -22.84
CA VAL A 23 17.81 0.14 -22.96
C VAL A 23 17.48 1.11 -21.84
N ALA A 24 17.51 2.40 -22.13
CA ALA A 24 16.94 3.40 -21.27
C ALA A 24 15.43 3.10 -21.22
N SER A 25 14.96 2.59 -20.08
CA SER A 25 13.56 2.54 -19.77
C SER A 25 13.08 4.00 -19.74
N GLU A 26 12.35 4.41 -20.78
CA GLU A 26 11.67 5.70 -20.78
C GLU A 26 10.68 5.69 -19.61
N THR A 27 11.04 6.38 -18.54
CA THR A 27 10.10 6.71 -17.46
C THR A 27 9.05 7.61 -18.09
N LYS A 28 7.85 7.06 -18.33
CA LYS A 28 6.71 7.81 -18.85
C LYS A 28 6.40 8.90 -17.83
N VAL A 29 6.88 10.10 -18.07
CA VAL A 29 6.50 11.27 -17.28
C VAL A 29 5.01 11.46 -17.48
N LEU A 30 4.21 11.19 -16.45
CA LEU A 30 2.79 11.44 -16.48
C LEU A 30 2.58 12.95 -16.53
N SER A 31 2.19 13.47 -17.68
CA SER A 31 1.86 14.88 -17.90
C SER A 31 0.55 15.29 -17.21
N LYS A 32 -0.15 14.35 -16.60
CA LYS A 32 -1.39 14.52 -15.85
C LYS A 32 -1.51 13.41 -14.82
N LYS A 33 -2.04 13.77 -13.64
CA LYS A 33 -2.34 12.83 -12.56
C LYS A 33 -3.22 11.66 -13.09
N PRO A 34 -2.84 10.39 -12.81
CA PRO A 34 -3.57 9.24 -13.35
C PRO A 34 -4.97 9.13 -12.76
N GLY A 35 -5.90 8.55 -13.52
CA GLY A 35 -7.20 8.16 -12.99
C GLY A 35 -7.13 6.90 -12.09
N PRO A 36 -8.26 6.52 -11.44
CA PRO A 36 -8.26 5.43 -10.46
C PRO A 36 -7.72 4.09 -10.97
N GLN A 37 -8.05 3.71 -12.21
CA GLN A 37 -7.60 2.45 -12.81
C GLN A 37 -6.12 2.47 -13.14
N GLU A 38 -5.63 3.59 -13.68
CA GLU A 38 -4.22 3.78 -14.02
C GLU A 38 -3.36 3.82 -12.75
N ALA A 39 -3.81 4.48 -11.68
CA ALA A 39 -3.14 4.51 -10.40
C ALA A 39 -2.97 3.10 -9.78
N ILE A 40 -4.02 2.26 -9.83
CA ILE A 40 -3.91 0.86 -9.39
C ILE A 40 -2.94 0.08 -10.29
N ALA A 41 -2.93 0.33 -11.59
CA ALA A 41 -1.99 -0.33 -12.50
C ALA A 41 -0.54 0.05 -12.16
N LEU A 42 -0.26 1.33 -11.90
CA LEU A 42 1.06 1.80 -11.46
C LEU A 42 1.54 1.12 -10.19
N LEU A 43 0.66 1.00 -9.16
CA LEU A 43 0.99 0.28 -7.93
C LEU A 43 1.30 -1.19 -8.19
N LYS A 44 0.53 -1.87 -9.05
CA LYS A 44 0.76 -3.27 -9.42
C LYS A 44 2.07 -3.46 -10.17
N GLU A 45 2.35 -2.60 -11.14
CA GLU A 45 3.60 -2.62 -11.91
C GLU A 45 4.81 -2.32 -11.01
N GLY A 46 4.68 -1.37 -10.08
CA GLY A 46 5.71 -1.06 -9.11
C GLY A 46 6.02 -2.26 -8.21
N ASN A 47 5.00 -2.90 -7.63
CA ASN A 47 5.21 -4.11 -6.84
C ASN A 47 5.83 -5.25 -7.67
N LYS A 48 5.41 -5.40 -8.93
CA LYS A 48 6.04 -6.38 -9.81
C LYS A 48 7.53 -6.10 -10.01
N ARG A 49 7.94 -4.84 -10.22
CA ARG A 49 9.36 -4.49 -10.32
C ARG A 49 10.11 -4.78 -9.02
N PHE A 50 9.49 -4.48 -7.88
CA PHE A 50 10.07 -4.77 -6.56
C PHE A 50 10.37 -6.26 -6.38
N ILE A 51 9.39 -7.14 -6.60
CA ILE A 51 9.58 -8.60 -6.44
C ILE A 51 10.52 -9.21 -7.48
N ASP A 52 10.60 -8.64 -8.69
CA ASP A 52 11.51 -9.09 -9.75
C ASP A 52 12.95 -8.60 -9.51
N GLY A 53 13.22 -7.80 -8.46
CA GLY A 53 14.53 -7.17 -8.24
C GLY A 53 14.92 -6.15 -9.32
N LYS A 54 13.92 -5.52 -9.94
CA LYS A 54 14.06 -4.56 -11.03
C LYS A 54 13.50 -3.18 -10.70
N SER A 55 13.51 -2.82 -9.41
CA SER A 55 13.09 -1.49 -8.97
C SER A 55 13.89 -0.41 -9.68
N ILE A 56 13.19 0.62 -10.13
CA ILE A 56 13.80 1.77 -10.84
C ILE A 56 13.92 3.00 -9.96
N HIS A 57 13.34 2.96 -8.74
CA HIS A 57 13.35 4.03 -7.77
C HIS A 57 12.99 5.39 -8.39
N PRO A 58 11.78 5.53 -8.99
CA PRO A 58 11.38 6.75 -9.65
C PRO A 58 11.28 7.89 -8.64
N HIS A 59 11.41 9.13 -9.12
CA HIS A 59 11.17 10.34 -8.31
C HIS A 59 11.96 10.40 -6.98
N MET A 60 13.22 9.92 -7.01
CA MET A 60 14.14 9.91 -5.86
C MET A 60 15.35 10.80 -6.09
N ASP A 61 15.34 11.64 -7.12
CA ASP A 61 16.45 12.50 -7.54
C ASP A 61 16.33 13.95 -7.01
N ALA A 62 17.37 14.74 -7.26
CA ALA A 62 17.44 16.13 -6.84
C ALA A 62 16.37 17.01 -7.51
N ALA A 63 15.96 16.67 -8.75
CA ALA A 63 14.91 17.41 -9.45
C ALA A 63 13.56 17.22 -8.74
N ARG A 64 13.25 16.00 -8.33
CA ARG A 64 12.03 15.70 -7.57
C ARG A 64 12.03 16.36 -6.18
N LEU A 65 13.20 16.42 -5.51
CA LEU A 65 13.32 17.15 -4.25
C LEU A 65 13.05 18.65 -4.43
N ALA A 66 13.53 19.25 -5.51
CA ALA A 66 13.25 20.64 -5.82
C ALA A 66 11.76 20.89 -6.09
N GLN A 67 11.09 20.00 -6.80
CA GLN A 67 9.64 20.02 -7.00
C GLN A 67 8.90 19.93 -5.66
N ALA A 68 9.27 19.00 -4.79
CA ALA A 68 8.64 18.83 -3.48
C ALA A 68 8.75 20.08 -2.59
N GLY A 69 9.77 20.92 -2.81
CA GLY A 69 9.96 22.20 -2.12
C GLY A 69 9.14 23.37 -2.71
N SER A 70 8.54 23.22 -3.88
CA SER A 70 7.90 24.32 -4.63
C SER A 70 6.50 24.02 -5.18
N GLU A 71 6.10 22.75 -5.27
CA GLU A 71 4.82 22.31 -5.83
C GLU A 71 3.95 21.64 -4.76
N ASP A 72 2.63 21.62 -4.99
CA ASP A 72 1.70 20.93 -4.09
C ASP A 72 1.74 19.42 -4.37
N GLN A 73 1.79 18.62 -3.29
CA GLN A 73 1.72 17.15 -3.42
C GLN A 73 0.44 16.68 -4.12
N GLY A 74 -0.63 17.46 -4.05
CA GLY A 74 -1.90 17.19 -4.70
C GLY A 74 -1.81 17.15 -6.22
N ASP A 75 -0.77 17.72 -6.81
CA ASP A 75 -0.52 17.64 -8.26
C ASP A 75 0.12 16.30 -8.66
N HIS A 76 0.69 15.59 -7.71
CA HIS A 76 1.54 14.41 -7.96
C HIS A 76 1.01 13.12 -7.35
N ALA A 77 0.62 13.14 -6.07
CA ALA A 77 0.25 11.92 -5.35
C ALA A 77 -0.95 11.21 -5.99
N TYR A 78 -0.73 9.97 -6.41
CA TYR A 78 -1.73 9.20 -7.15
C TYR A 78 -2.39 8.10 -6.31
N ALA A 79 -1.98 7.90 -5.06
CA ALA A 79 -2.61 6.96 -4.15
C ALA A 79 -2.50 7.43 -2.70
N THR A 80 -3.52 7.11 -1.92
CA THR A 80 -3.46 7.09 -0.44
C THR A 80 -3.36 5.63 -0.03
N VAL A 81 -2.42 5.31 0.87
CA VAL A 81 -2.25 3.96 1.41
C VAL A 81 -2.30 4.02 2.94
N ILE A 82 -3.24 3.30 3.54
CA ILE A 82 -3.23 3.03 4.97
C ILE A 82 -2.69 1.62 5.21
N THR A 83 -1.71 1.49 6.12
CA THR A 83 -1.06 0.22 6.42
C THR A 83 -0.52 0.16 7.84
N CYS A 84 0.04 -1.00 8.20
CA CYS A 84 0.67 -1.21 9.50
C CYS A 84 1.95 -0.38 9.67
N SER A 85 2.23 0.01 10.93
CA SER A 85 3.52 0.61 11.33
C SER A 85 4.68 -0.39 11.32
N ASP A 86 4.44 -1.68 11.05
CA ASP A 86 5.48 -2.72 10.99
C ASP A 86 6.62 -2.31 10.07
N SER A 87 7.86 -2.39 10.56
CA SER A 87 9.06 -1.96 9.83
C SER A 87 9.33 -2.76 8.55
N ARG A 88 8.70 -3.94 8.41
CA ARG A 88 8.80 -4.79 7.21
C ARG A 88 7.89 -4.33 6.07
N VAL A 89 7.09 -3.26 6.27
CA VAL A 89 6.12 -2.74 5.29
C VAL A 89 6.51 -1.32 4.83
N PRO A 90 7.63 -1.14 4.11
CA PRO A 90 8.03 0.15 3.56
C PRO A 90 7.26 0.45 2.27
N VAL A 91 6.14 1.18 2.39
CA VAL A 91 5.14 1.37 1.31
C VAL A 91 5.76 1.81 0.00
N GLU A 92 6.58 2.85 0.03
CA GLU A 92 7.18 3.43 -1.17
C GLU A 92 8.12 2.42 -1.86
N LEU A 93 8.85 1.62 -1.08
CA LEU A 93 9.75 0.61 -1.65
C LEU A 93 9.00 -0.55 -2.29
N ILE A 94 7.95 -1.07 -1.62
CA ILE A 94 7.20 -2.23 -2.13
C ILE A 94 6.33 -1.90 -3.33
N PHE A 95 6.01 -0.61 -3.55
CA PHE A 95 5.34 -0.13 -4.75
C PHE A 95 6.29 0.51 -5.76
N ASP A 96 7.62 0.49 -5.51
CA ASP A 96 8.63 1.13 -6.33
C ASP A 96 8.20 2.54 -6.75
N ALA A 97 7.84 3.34 -5.75
CA ALA A 97 7.35 4.71 -5.84
C ALA A 97 8.34 5.66 -5.15
N GLY A 98 8.23 6.93 -5.42
CA GLY A 98 9.14 7.95 -4.89
C GLY A 98 8.44 9.08 -4.15
N ILE A 99 9.17 10.19 -3.99
CA ILE A 99 8.73 11.38 -3.28
C ILE A 99 7.48 11.97 -3.95
N MET A 100 6.46 12.29 -3.16
CA MET A 100 5.15 12.80 -3.59
C MET A 100 4.31 11.85 -4.45
N ASP A 101 4.63 10.56 -4.56
CA ASP A 101 3.83 9.61 -5.34
C ASP A 101 2.68 9.03 -4.54
N ILE A 102 2.90 8.75 -3.25
CA ILE A 102 1.94 8.10 -2.38
C ILE A 102 1.76 8.88 -1.08
N PHE A 103 0.52 9.14 -0.69
CA PHE A 103 0.17 9.65 0.63
C PHE A 103 0.00 8.48 1.60
N VAL A 104 0.91 8.33 2.57
CA VAL A 104 0.99 7.15 3.43
C VAL A 104 0.51 7.43 4.84
N ILE A 105 -0.37 6.56 5.35
CA ILE A 105 -0.88 6.57 6.72
C ILE A 105 -0.46 5.24 7.37
N ARG A 106 0.19 5.28 8.54
CA ARG A 106 0.68 4.08 9.22
C ARG A 106 0.26 4.05 10.67
N VAL A 107 -0.34 2.94 11.07
CA VAL A 107 -0.77 2.66 12.45
C VAL A 107 -0.68 1.16 12.70
N ALA A 108 -0.36 0.73 13.92
CA ALA A 108 -0.25 -0.71 14.22
C ALA A 108 -1.57 -1.43 13.89
N GLY A 109 -1.48 -2.49 13.07
CA GLY A 109 -2.64 -3.27 12.63
C GLY A 109 -3.52 -2.62 11.58
N ASN A 110 -3.06 -1.59 10.88
CA ASN A 110 -3.81 -0.87 9.82
C ASN A 110 -5.27 -0.54 10.18
N VAL A 111 -5.55 -0.26 11.45
CA VAL A 111 -6.89 0.13 11.92
C VAL A 111 -7.32 1.48 11.33
N CYS A 112 -8.62 1.74 11.33
CA CYS A 112 -9.17 2.99 10.79
C CYS A 112 -9.98 3.70 11.89
N ASP A 113 -9.28 4.35 12.83
CA ASP A 113 -9.92 5.18 13.86
C ASP A 113 -9.94 6.67 13.45
N VAL A 114 -10.25 7.56 14.36
CA VAL A 114 -10.55 8.97 14.04
C VAL A 114 -9.39 9.67 13.33
N ASP A 115 -8.15 9.47 13.77
CA ASP A 115 -6.98 10.14 13.20
C ASP A 115 -6.62 9.59 11.81
N GLU A 116 -6.73 8.27 11.64
CA GLU A 116 -6.51 7.62 10.33
C GLU A 116 -7.61 8.02 9.35
N ARG A 117 -8.88 8.07 9.78
CA ARG A 117 -9.99 8.54 8.94
C ARG A 117 -9.80 9.98 8.50
N GLY A 118 -9.43 10.87 9.43
CA GLY A 118 -9.14 12.26 9.11
C GLY A 118 -8.01 12.38 8.08
N SER A 119 -6.96 11.59 8.26
CA SER A 119 -5.84 11.53 7.31
C SER A 119 -6.25 10.96 5.95
N ILE A 120 -7.12 9.93 5.92
CA ILE A 120 -7.66 9.39 4.66
C ILE A 120 -8.52 10.45 3.96
N GLU A 121 -9.43 11.12 4.67
CA GLU A 121 -10.25 12.19 4.10
C GLU A 121 -9.38 13.31 3.52
N TYR A 122 -8.32 13.69 4.21
CA TYR A 122 -7.35 14.68 3.71
C TYR A 122 -6.68 14.19 2.42
N GLY A 123 -6.18 12.95 2.38
CA GLY A 123 -5.58 12.36 1.20
C GLY A 123 -6.52 12.30 -0.02
N LEU A 124 -7.80 11.97 0.21
CA LEU A 124 -8.79 11.82 -0.85
C LEU A 124 -9.39 13.16 -1.32
N ALA A 125 -9.71 14.07 -0.38
CA ALA A 125 -10.46 15.28 -0.68
C ALA A 125 -9.58 16.54 -0.87
N HIS A 126 -8.37 16.58 -0.32
CA HIS A 126 -7.47 17.72 -0.39
C HIS A 126 -6.22 17.42 -1.22
N VAL A 127 -5.59 16.27 -1.01
CA VAL A 127 -4.50 15.81 -1.90
C VAL A 127 -5.07 15.25 -3.22
N ASN A 128 -6.37 14.97 -3.28
CA ASN A 128 -7.10 14.48 -4.44
C ASN A 128 -6.53 13.16 -5.00
N THR A 129 -6.10 12.25 -4.15
CA THR A 129 -5.63 10.94 -4.64
C THR A 129 -6.80 10.11 -5.16
N PRO A 130 -6.69 9.55 -6.38
CA PRO A 130 -7.80 8.81 -7.02
C PRO A 130 -7.98 7.39 -6.46
N VAL A 131 -7.06 6.92 -5.62
CA VAL A 131 -7.08 5.56 -5.05
C VAL A 131 -6.80 5.60 -3.57
N LEU A 132 -7.57 4.82 -2.81
CA LEU A 132 -7.25 4.40 -1.45
C LEU A 132 -6.94 2.90 -1.45
N VAL A 133 -5.80 2.51 -0.90
CA VAL A 133 -5.45 1.11 -0.62
C VAL A 133 -5.43 0.90 0.89
N VAL A 134 -6.22 -0.04 1.38
CA VAL A 134 -6.11 -0.58 2.74
C VAL A 134 -5.23 -1.82 2.66
N LEU A 135 -3.98 -1.69 3.12
CA LEU A 135 -2.93 -2.69 2.96
C LEU A 135 -2.66 -3.39 4.29
N GLY A 136 -3.18 -4.61 4.43
CA GLY A 136 -2.76 -5.55 5.47
C GLY A 136 -1.43 -6.22 5.12
N HIS A 137 -0.88 -7.00 6.05
CA HIS A 137 0.33 -7.77 5.77
C HIS A 137 0.35 -9.09 6.54
N THR A 138 1.02 -10.10 6.00
CA THR A 138 1.21 -11.38 6.68
C THR A 138 2.00 -11.21 7.98
N GLN A 139 1.75 -12.08 8.97
CA GLN A 139 2.42 -12.05 10.27
C GLN A 139 2.27 -10.71 11.03
N CYS A 140 1.12 -10.03 10.90
CA CYS A 140 0.84 -8.80 11.62
C CYS A 140 0.78 -9.03 13.13
N GLY A 141 1.70 -8.39 13.89
CA GLY A 141 1.81 -8.57 15.33
C GLY A 141 0.54 -8.13 16.08
N ALA A 142 -0.10 -7.03 15.66
CA ALA A 142 -1.32 -6.53 16.30
C ALA A 142 -2.50 -7.51 16.13
N VAL A 143 -2.71 -8.04 14.91
CA VAL A 143 -3.77 -9.04 14.65
C VAL A 143 -3.48 -10.34 15.40
N THR A 144 -2.22 -10.76 15.46
CA THR A 144 -1.79 -11.95 16.21
C THR A 144 -2.06 -11.78 17.71
N ALA A 145 -1.71 -10.63 18.27
CA ALA A 145 -1.92 -10.34 19.70
C ALA A 145 -3.41 -10.40 20.07
N VAL A 146 -4.29 -9.80 19.27
CA VAL A 146 -5.74 -9.87 19.48
C VAL A 146 -6.26 -11.30 19.35
N THR A 147 -5.79 -12.05 18.34
CA THR A 147 -6.17 -13.46 18.16
C THR A 147 -5.78 -14.30 19.38
N HIS A 148 -4.56 -14.14 19.88
CA HIS A 148 -4.10 -14.83 21.09
C HIS A 148 -4.89 -14.43 22.33
N SER A 149 -5.19 -13.14 22.50
CA SER A 149 -5.99 -12.65 23.61
C SER A 149 -7.39 -13.29 23.64
N LEU A 150 -8.08 -13.35 22.51
CA LEU A 150 -9.40 -13.98 22.40
C LEU A 150 -9.37 -15.52 22.58
N GLN A 151 -8.20 -16.12 22.41
CA GLN A 151 -7.97 -17.56 22.67
C GLN A 151 -7.51 -17.84 24.13
N GLY A 152 -7.47 -16.83 25.00
CA GLY A 152 -7.00 -16.97 26.37
C GLY A 152 -5.47 -17.15 26.51
N LYS A 153 -4.70 -16.79 25.45
CA LYS A 153 -3.24 -16.84 25.41
C LYS A 153 -2.61 -15.43 25.46
N GLY A 154 -3.43 -14.42 25.72
CA GLY A 154 -2.98 -13.02 25.81
C GLY A 154 -2.09 -12.80 27.04
N HIS A 155 -1.31 -11.74 26.98
CA HIS A 155 -0.56 -11.17 28.10
C HIS A 155 -1.02 -9.74 28.38
N GLU A 156 -0.64 -9.19 29.50
CA GLU A 156 -0.93 -7.79 29.87
C GLU A 156 -0.25 -6.86 28.84
N LEU A 157 -1.01 -5.87 28.36
CA LEU A 157 -0.56 -4.88 27.40
C LEU A 157 -0.45 -3.51 28.09
N GLU A 158 0.46 -2.68 27.60
CA GLU A 158 0.64 -1.30 28.04
C GLU A 158 -0.64 -0.48 27.79
N LEU A 159 -0.89 0.47 28.67
CA LEU A 159 -2.15 1.24 28.80
C LEU A 159 -2.76 1.73 27.47
N ASN A 160 -1.95 2.13 26.52
CA ASN A 160 -2.41 2.72 25.26
C ASN A 160 -2.55 1.71 24.10
N ILE A 161 -2.16 0.44 24.32
CA ILE A 161 -2.27 -0.59 23.28
C ILE A 161 -3.71 -1.14 23.19
N PRO A 162 -4.41 -1.46 24.29
CA PRO A 162 -5.77 -1.99 24.22
C PRO A 162 -6.74 -1.14 23.39
N PRO A 163 -6.86 0.19 23.56
CA PRO A 163 -7.77 1.00 22.75
C PRO A 163 -7.47 0.94 21.24
N LEU A 164 -6.20 0.81 20.88
CA LEU A 164 -5.78 0.64 19.48
C LEU A 164 -6.22 -0.71 18.92
N VAL A 165 -5.92 -1.80 19.63
CA VAL A 165 -6.14 -3.16 19.12
C VAL A 165 -7.59 -3.63 19.26
N ASP A 166 -8.41 -2.99 20.11
CA ASP A 166 -9.84 -3.26 20.24
C ASP A 166 -10.58 -3.08 18.89
N ASN A 167 -10.08 -2.20 18.03
CA ASN A 167 -10.58 -2.02 16.67
C ASN A 167 -10.43 -3.29 15.80
N ILE A 168 -9.52 -4.22 16.16
CA ILE A 168 -9.26 -5.46 15.44
C ILE A 168 -10.18 -6.61 15.90
N VAL A 169 -10.70 -6.52 17.13
CA VAL A 169 -11.53 -7.58 17.73
C VAL A 169 -12.69 -8.05 16.85
N PRO A 170 -13.48 -7.15 16.21
CA PRO A 170 -14.56 -7.58 15.32
C PRO A 170 -14.07 -8.41 14.14
N ALA A 171 -12.92 -8.08 13.58
CA ALA A 171 -12.31 -8.81 12.46
C ALA A 171 -11.90 -10.23 12.85
N VAL A 172 -11.23 -10.39 14.00
CA VAL A 172 -10.85 -11.72 14.52
C VAL A 172 -12.09 -12.56 14.80
N ASN A 173 -13.12 -11.99 15.43
CA ASN A 173 -14.37 -12.71 15.70
C ASN A 173 -15.07 -13.17 14.40
N ARG A 174 -15.04 -12.36 13.34
CA ARG A 174 -15.56 -12.76 12.03
C ARG A 174 -14.74 -13.89 11.43
N ALA A 175 -13.42 -13.82 11.47
CA ALA A 175 -12.55 -14.89 10.98
C ALA A 175 -12.81 -16.22 11.69
N VAL A 176 -12.86 -16.21 13.02
CA VAL A 176 -13.20 -17.40 13.83
C VAL A 176 -14.59 -17.95 13.49
N SER A 177 -15.57 -17.06 13.31
CA SER A 177 -16.95 -17.49 13.00
C SER A 177 -17.10 -18.10 11.61
N LYS A 178 -16.32 -17.64 10.63
CA LYS A 178 -16.31 -18.12 9.24
C LYS A 178 -15.51 -19.43 9.09
N HIS A 179 -14.49 -19.62 9.91
CA HIS A 179 -13.52 -20.73 9.82
C HIS A 179 -13.48 -21.56 11.10
N LYS A 180 -14.66 -22.05 11.51
CA LYS A 180 -14.84 -22.80 12.77
C LYS A 180 -14.01 -24.10 12.85
N GLU A 181 -13.64 -24.65 11.71
CA GLU A 181 -12.78 -25.82 11.59
C GLU A 181 -11.30 -25.53 11.84
N ILE A 182 -10.88 -24.25 11.76
CA ILE A 182 -9.50 -23.83 11.94
C ILE A 182 -9.27 -23.42 13.39
N GLN A 183 -8.25 -23.97 14.02
CA GLN A 183 -7.93 -23.69 15.42
C GLN A 183 -6.56 -23.03 15.57
N GLY A 184 -6.38 -22.36 16.70
CA GLY A 184 -5.11 -21.74 17.06
C GLY A 184 -4.67 -20.68 16.08
N ASP A 185 -3.41 -20.66 15.77
CA ASP A 185 -2.78 -19.64 14.93
C ASP A 185 -3.16 -19.76 13.44
N GLY A 186 -3.74 -20.90 13.04
CA GLY A 186 -4.23 -21.09 11.67
C GLY A 186 -5.30 -20.09 11.24
N VAL A 187 -6.01 -19.45 12.18
CA VAL A 187 -7.01 -18.41 11.89
C VAL A 187 -6.40 -17.04 11.59
N ILE A 188 -5.14 -16.78 11.97
CA ILE A 188 -4.48 -15.46 11.85
C ILE A 188 -4.50 -14.93 10.41
N PRO A 189 -4.16 -15.70 9.36
CA PRO A 189 -4.24 -15.18 7.99
C PRO A 189 -5.64 -14.67 7.60
N TYR A 190 -6.68 -15.36 8.01
CA TYR A 190 -8.07 -14.94 7.79
C TYR A 190 -8.45 -13.71 8.61
N ALA A 191 -7.96 -13.62 9.84
CA ALA A 191 -8.14 -12.43 10.67
C ALA A 191 -7.46 -11.20 10.08
N ILE A 192 -6.30 -11.35 9.44
CA ILE A 192 -5.60 -10.27 8.72
C ILE A 192 -6.47 -9.79 7.54
N GLU A 193 -7.04 -10.68 6.76
CA GLU A 193 -7.94 -10.31 5.66
C GLU A 193 -9.20 -9.62 6.18
N GLU A 194 -9.85 -10.20 7.19
CA GLU A 194 -11.03 -9.60 7.80
C GLU A 194 -10.74 -8.20 8.41
N ASN A 195 -9.51 -7.97 8.88
CA ASN A 195 -9.11 -6.67 9.39
C ASN A 195 -8.95 -5.61 8.29
N VAL A 196 -8.53 -5.99 7.10
CA VAL A 196 -8.58 -5.11 5.92
C VAL A 196 -10.02 -4.70 5.63
N TRP A 197 -10.94 -5.65 5.63
CA TRP A 197 -12.37 -5.39 5.41
C TRP A 197 -13.00 -4.57 6.54
N GLN A 198 -12.60 -4.81 7.80
CA GLN A 198 -13.03 -4.03 8.96
C GLN A 198 -12.65 -2.56 8.81
N SER A 199 -11.43 -2.26 8.40
CA SER A 199 -10.96 -0.89 8.21
C SER A 199 -11.71 -0.17 7.09
N ILE A 200 -12.06 -0.85 6.00
CA ILE A 200 -12.89 -0.31 4.92
C ILE A 200 -14.33 -0.06 5.41
N GLU A 201 -14.90 -0.99 6.20
CA GLU A 201 -16.23 -0.86 6.75
C GLU A 201 -16.32 0.33 7.71
N GLU A 202 -15.37 0.46 8.66
CA GLU A 202 -15.32 1.58 9.62
C GLU A 202 -15.14 2.93 8.89
N LEU A 203 -14.30 2.98 7.88
CA LEU A 203 -14.15 4.17 7.05
C LEU A 203 -15.50 4.57 6.43
N PHE A 204 -16.17 3.63 5.76
CA PHE A 204 -17.46 3.93 5.14
C PHE A 204 -18.56 4.25 6.17
N MET A 205 -18.57 3.57 7.30
CA MET A 205 -19.53 3.86 8.37
C MET A 205 -19.40 5.29 8.91
N LYS A 206 -18.17 5.81 9.00
CA LYS A 206 -17.87 7.06 9.71
C LYS A 206 -17.54 8.23 8.78
N SER A 207 -17.24 8.00 7.47
CA SER A 207 -16.88 9.04 6.52
C SER A 207 -17.91 9.19 5.38
N PRO A 208 -18.88 10.10 5.51
CA PRO A 208 -19.78 10.45 4.40
C PRO A 208 -19.03 10.97 3.17
N ALA A 209 -17.96 11.74 3.39
CA ALA A 209 -17.15 12.31 2.29
C ALA A 209 -16.52 11.20 1.44
N THR A 210 -15.91 10.21 2.08
CA THR A 210 -15.31 9.06 1.36
C THR A 210 -16.37 8.27 0.59
N ARG A 211 -17.56 8.02 1.20
CA ARG A 211 -18.64 7.33 0.49
C ARG A 211 -19.06 8.05 -0.79
N GLU A 212 -19.17 9.37 -0.75
CA GLU A 212 -19.54 10.17 -1.93
C GLU A 212 -18.50 10.11 -3.03
N LEU A 213 -17.20 10.25 -2.69
CA LEU A 213 -16.10 10.13 -3.64
C LEU A 213 -16.05 8.75 -4.32
N VAL A 214 -16.38 7.70 -3.57
CA VAL A 214 -16.45 6.34 -4.13
C VAL A 214 -17.69 6.16 -5.00
N LYS A 215 -18.86 6.64 -4.58
CA LYS A 215 -20.10 6.55 -5.37
C LYS A 215 -20.04 7.33 -6.66
N SER A 216 -19.38 8.48 -6.67
CA SER A 216 -19.16 9.27 -7.88
C SER A 216 -18.14 8.65 -8.85
N GLY A 217 -17.39 7.63 -8.41
CA GLY A 217 -16.29 7.03 -9.19
C GLY A 217 -15.02 7.88 -9.22
N THR A 218 -14.96 8.98 -8.46
CA THR A 218 -13.77 9.84 -8.33
C THR A 218 -12.64 9.08 -7.62
N VAL A 219 -12.99 8.27 -6.62
CA VAL A 219 -12.05 7.47 -5.85
C VAL A 219 -12.40 5.99 -5.97
N LYS A 220 -11.36 5.15 -6.12
CA LYS A 220 -11.47 3.71 -6.00
C LYS A 220 -10.82 3.25 -4.69
N VAL A 221 -11.54 2.44 -3.92
CA VAL A 221 -11.02 1.79 -2.71
C VAL A 221 -10.63 0.36 -3.05
N ALA A 222 -9.49 -0.10 -2.57
CA ALA A 222 -9.00 -1.46 -2.74
C ALA A 222 -8.46 -2.01 -1.41
N GLY A 223 -8.77 -3.26 -1.11
CA GLY A 223 -8.10 -4.05 -0.09
C GLY A 223 -6.95 -4.83 -0.69
N ALA A 224 -5.87 -4.99 0.05
CA ALA A 224 -4.73 -5.81 -0.37
C ALA A 224 -3.97 -6.37 0.85
N ILE A 225 -3.21 -7.44 0.63
CA ILE A 225 -2.35 -8.06 1.64
C ILE A 225 -0.94 -8.19 1.08
N TYR A 226 0.02 -7.62 1.79
CA TYR A 226 1.44 -7.73 1.51
C TYR A 226 2.04 -8.94 2.23
N ASP A 227 2.71 -9.80 1.52
CA ASP A 227 3.47 -10.91 2.10
C ASP A 227 4.88 -10.44 2.44
N VAL A 228 5.19 -10.36 3.74
CA VAL A 228 6.48 -9.89 4.25
C VAL A 228 7.65 -10.81 3.91
N SER A 229 7.39 -12.05 3.48
CA SER A 229 8.44 -13.03 3.13
C SER A 229 8.81 -13.02 1.66
N THR A 230 7.85 -12.68 0.78
CA THR A 230 8.02 -12.73 -0.67
C THR A 230 7.99 -11.36 -1.34
N GLY A 231 7.45 -10.35 -0.66
CA GLY A 231 7.24 -9.02 -1.23
C GLY A 231 5.99 -8.91 -2.12
N VAL A 232 5.25 -10.00 -2.31
CA VAL A 232 4.07 -10.05 -3.17
C VAL A 232 2.88 -9.35 -2.52
N ILE A 233 2.16 -8.54 -3.30
CA ILE A 233 0.87 -7.98 -2.89
C ILE A 233 -0.26 -8.76 -3.56
N THR A 234 -1.11 -9.38 -2.75
CA THR A 234 -2.37 -10.00 -3.18
C THR A 234 -3.48 -8.98 -3.07
N TRP A 235 -4.08 -8.61 -4.21
CA TRP A 235 -5.23 -7.72 -4.27
C TRP A 235 -6.50 -8.49 -3.96
N LEU A 236 -7.28 -7.98 -3.01
CA LEU A 236 -8.52 -8.61 -2.58
C LEU A 236 -9.68 -8.31 -3.56
N PRO A 237 -10.75 -9.12 -3.55
CA PRO A 237 -11.87 -8.96 -4.47
C PRO A 237 -12.54 -7.59 -4.37
N SER A 238 -12.61 -6.85 -5.47
CA SER A 238 -13.23 -5.51 -5.51
C SER A 238 -14.74 -5.53 -5.26
N GLU A 239 -15.37 -6.66 -5.52
CA GLU A 239 -16.81 -6.91 -5.27
C GLU A 239 -17.14 -6.78 -3.79
N GLU A 240 -16.20 -7.16 -2.92
CA GLU A 240 -16.39 -7.06 -1.47
C GLU A 240 -16.45 -5.60 -0.99
N VAL A 241 -15.62 -4.71 -1.55
CA VAL A 241 -15.70 -3.27 -1.28
C VAL A 241 -17.09 -2.73 -1.64
N ASN A 242 -17.62 -3.12 -2.80
CA ASN A 242 -18.95 -2.71 -3.25
C ASN A 242 -20.06 -3.25 -2.33
N ARG A 243 -19.89 -4.51 -1.86
CA ARG A 243 -20.82 -5.13 -0.92
C ARG A 243 -20.82 -4.40 0.42
N ILE A 244 -19.66 -4.08 0.96
CA ILE A 244 -19.51 -3.32 2.20
C ILE A 244 -20.16 -1.94 2.06
N LEU A 245 -19.86 -1.20 0.98
CA LEU A 245 -20.45 0.11 0.74
C LEU A 245 -22.00 0.04 0.72
N LYS A 246 -22.56 -0.92 -0.01
CA LYS A 246 -24.01 -1.13 -0.07
C LYS A 246 -24.62 -1.43 1.29
N THR A 247 -23.95 -2.26 2.10
CA THR A 247 -24.38 -2.63 3.45
C THR A 247 -24.37 -1.42 4.37
N VAL A 248 -23.30 -0.62 4.31
CA VAL A 248 -23.15 0.60 5.10
C VAL A 248 -24.21 1.64 4.70
N GLU A 249 -24.46 1.85 3.40
CA GLU A 249 -25.47 2.79 2.93
C GLU A 249 -26.88 2.43 3.42
N ALA A 250 -27.19 1.17 3.60
CA ALA A 250 -28.44 0.70 4.18
C ALA A 250 -28.50 0.80 5.72
N SER A 251 -27.36 1.04 6.37
CA SER A 251 -27.29 1.08 7.84
C SER A 251 -27.83 2.40 8.40
N PRO A 252 -28.75 2.37 9.38
CA PRO A 252 -29.20 3.59 10.08
C PRO A 252 -28.11 4.15 11.03
N LYS A 253 -27.03 3.40 11.28
CA LYS A 253 -25.94 3.80 12.18
C LYS A 253 -24.81 4.52 11.45
N LYS A 254 -24.83 4.61 10.11
CA LYS A 254 -23.79 5.33 9.37
C LYS A 254 -23.81 6.82 9.72
N ALA A 255 -22.64 7.42 9.78
CA ALA A 255 -22.54 8.86 9.94
C ALA A 255 -23.11 9.59 8.70
N GLU A 256 -23.84 10.65 8.94
CA GLU A 256 -24.35 11.56 7.90
C GLU A 256 -23.53 12.85 7.89
N LYS A 257 -23.57 13.57 6.77
CA LYS A 257 -22.96 14.90 6.72
C LYS A 257 -23.61 15.80 7.78
N PRO A 258 -22.81 16.64 8.47
CA PRO A 258 -23.37 17.69 9.30
C PRO A 258 -24.33 18.53 8.44
N GLN A 259 -25.52 18.80 8.94
CA GLN A 259 -26.42 19.76 8.31
C GLN A 259 -25.72 21.12 8.33
N GLN A 260 -25.49 21.70 7.16
CA GLN A 260 -25.01 23.07 7.06
C GLN A 260 -26.13 23.99 7.58
N HIS A 261 -25.88 24.63 8.71
CA HIS A 261 -26.73 25.68 9.25
C HIS A 261 -26.37 27.03 8.63
#